data_b5ef9d6a43761960934160410816b66e
#
_entry.id   b5ef9d6a43761960934160410816b66e
#
_cell.length_a   1.000
_cell.length_b   1.000
_cell.length_c   1.000
_cell.angle_alpha   90.00
_cell.angle_beta   90.00
_cell.angle_gamma   90.00
#
_symmetry.space_group_name_H-M   'P 1'
#
loop_
_entity.id
_entity.type
_entity.pdbx_description
1 polymer ?
#
loop_
_entity_poly.entity_id
_entity_poly.type
_entity_poly.pdbx_seq_one_letter_code
_entity_poly.pdbx_strand_id
1 'polypeptide(L)'
;MTDRGLILVVEDEKPISDLLRLYLTREGFGVHAEFDGVGGLTAARTRHPVAIVLDVGLPGMDGTEVCRQLRAEDNWVPVIFCTARDDEVDRVLGLELGADDYVTKPFSPREMVARVKSLVRRSRVSRSSSEPVSVGAVSMDRTRRRVWVRDEPVDLTATEFDLLAHLVSEPGRVFSRDQLLAEVWGYASVVGSRTVDVHVAQLRAKLGDDSPIRTVRGVGYSAEVSGDE
;
A
#
# COMPACT_ATOMS: atom_id res chain seq x y z
N MET A 1 0.65 8.31 26.50
CA MET A 1 1.21 7.48 25.40
C MET A 1 0.20 7.55 24.28
N THR A 2 0.53 8.18 23.17
CA THR A 2 -0.38 8.25 22.00
C THR A 2 -0.47 6.85 21.41
N ASP A 3 -1.62 6.21 21.54
CA ASP A 3 -1.90 4.92 20.90
C ASP A 3 -1.95 5.13 19.38
N ARG A 4 -0.88 4.73 18.70
CA ARG A 4 -0.76 4.79 17.24
C ARG A 4 -1.39 3.59 16.54
N GLY A 5 -2.05 2.71 17.30
CA GLY A 5 -2.65 1.48 16.81
C GLY A 5 -1.69 0.30 16.83
N LEU A 6 -2.25 -0.89 16.56
CA LEU A 6 -1.55 -2.16 16.59
C LEU A 6 -0.92 -2.45 15.23
N ILE A 7 0.37 -2.77 15.21
CA ILE A 7 1.05 -3.36 14.06
C ILE A 7 1.14 -4.87 14.28
N LEU A 8 0.72 -5.65 13.29
CA LEU A 8 0.95 -7.08 13.24
C LEU A 8 2.27 -7.34 12.50
N VAL A 9 3.17 -8.08 13.12
CA VAL A 9 4.43 -8.55 12.51
C VAL A 9 4.31 -10.05 12.35
N VAL A 10 4.38 -10.56 11.12
CA VAL A 10 4.35 -11.99 10.79
C VAL A 10 5.71 -12.33 10.19
N GLU A 11 6.57 -12.97 10.99
CA GLU A 11 7.98 -13.19 10.66
C GLU A 11 8.48 -14.40 11.44
N ASP A 12 8.93 -15.45 10.78
CA ASP A 12 9.37 -16.70 11.40
C ASP A 12 10.73 -16.58 12.08
N GLU A 13 11.60 -15.67 11.59
CA GLU A 13 12.89 -15.38 12.21
C GLU A 13 12.71 -14.51 13.45
N LYS A 14 12.71 -15.15 14.62
CA LYS A 14 12.52 -14.47 15.91
C LYS A 14 13.43 -13.25 16.14
N PRO A 15 14.74 -13.26 15.77
CA PRO A 15 15.59 -12.08 15.92
C PRO A 15 15.09 -10.87 15.12
N ILE A 16 14.56 -11.09 13.92
CA ILE A 16 14.01 -10.03 13.05
C ILE A 16 12.71 -9.51 13.67
N SER A 17 11.82 -10.42 14.08
CA SER A 17 10.56 -10.08 14.74
C SER A 17 10.78 -9.25 16.02
N ASP A 18 11.71 -9.67 16.90
CA ASP A 18 12.05 -8.95 18.12
C ASP A 18 12.65 -7.56 17.83
N LEU A 19 13.47 -7.46 16.81
CA LEU A 19 14.05 -6.19 16.35
C LEU A 19 12.97 -5.22 15.84
N LEU A 20 12.06 -5.68 14.99
CA LEU A 20 10.94 -4.89 14.51
C LEU A 20 10.04 -4.44 15.67
N ARG A 21 9.72 -5.34 16.59
CA ARG A 21 8.93 -5.02 17.79
C ARG A 21 9.58 -3.92 18.60
N LEU A 22 10.89 -4.01 18.86
CA LEU A 22 11.63 -2.99 19.61
C LEU A 22 11.52 -1.60 18.98
N TYR A 23 11.76 -1.52 17.67
CA TYR A 23 11.77 -0.23 16.97
C TYR A 23 10.36 0.34 16.80
N LEU A 24 9.35 -0.46 16.47
CA LEU A 24 7.97 -0.01 16.31
C LEU A 24 7.36 0.44 17.67
N THR A 25 7.66 -0.28 18.75
CA THR A 25 7.21 0.10 20.11
C THR A 25 7.82 1.43 20.56
N ARG A 26 9.09 1.69 20.25
CA ARG A 26 9.73 3.00 20.51
C ARG A 26 9.04 4.16 19.81
N GLU A 27 8.40 3.90 18.68
CA GLU A 27 7.62 4.89 17.93
C GLU A 27 6.16 5.03 18.41
N GLY A 28 5.78 4.30 19.46
CA GLY A 28 4.47 4.38 20.11
C GLY A 28 3.39 3.50 19.47
N PHE A 29 3.77 2.49 18.69
CA PHE A 29 2.85 1.46 18.21
C PHE A 29 2.73 0.32 19.23
N GLY A 30 1.52 -0.26 19.35
CA GLY A 30 1.36 -1.61 19.85
C GLY A 30 1.90 -2.60 18.81
N VAL A 31 2.52 -3.71 19.25
CA VAL A 31 3.02 -4.73 18.32
C VAL A 31 2.58 -6.11 18.78
N HIS A 32 1.95 -6.85 17.87
CA HIS A 32 1.68 -8.27 18.01
C HIS A 32 2.54 -9.03 17.01
N ALA A 33 3.15 -10.13 17.44
CA ALA A 33 4.00 -10.95 16.59
C ALA A 33 3.41 -12.35 16.42
N GLU A 34 3.45 -12.86 15.20
CA GLU A 34 3.15 -14.23 14.81
C GLU A 34 4.32 -14.78 14.00
N PHE A 35 4.50 -16.11 14.00
CA PHE A 35 5.69 -16.75 13.44
C PHE A 35 5.38 -17.69 12.28
N ASP A 36 4.12 -17.76 11.86
CA ASP A 36 3.64 -18.51 10.70
C ASP A 36 2.45 -17.82 10.05
N GLY A 37 2.13 -18.21 8.81
CA GLY A 37 1.07 -17.56 8.06
C GLY A 37 -0.34 -17.80 8.60
N VAL A 38 -0.60 -18.96 9.19
CA VAL A 38 -1.93 -19.31 9.75
C VAL A 38 -2.22 -18.46 10.98
N GLY A 39 -1.25 -18.34 11.88
CA GLY A 39 -1.30 -17.45 13.04
C GLY A 39 -1.45 -15.99 12.61
N GLY A 40 -0.66 -15.56 11.62
CA GLY A 40 -0.72 -14.22 11.03
C GLY A 40 -2.10 -13.88 10.48
N LEU A 41 -2.69 -14.77 9.67
CA LEU A 41 -4.03 -14.57 9.12
C LEU A 41 -5.10 -14.49 10.21
N THR A 42 -5.03 -15.39 11.20
CA THR A 42 -5.94 -15.39 12.34
C THR A 42 -5.83 -14.09 13.16
N ALA A 43 -4.60 -13.64 13.42
CA ALA A 43 -4.36 -12.39 14.14
C ALA A 43 -4.84 -11.16 13.34
N ALA A 44 -4.65 -11.14 12.03
CA ALA A 44 -5.15 -10.07 11.17
C ALA A 44 -6.68 -9.93 11.23
N ARG A 45 -7.41 -11.04 11.25
CA ARG A 45 -8.88 -11.09 11.35
C ARG A 45 -9.40 -10.66 12.72
N THR A 46 -8.70 -11.03 13.79
CA THR A 46 -9.23 -10.90 15.17
C THR A 46 -8.74 -9.67 15.91
N ARG A 47 -7.57 -9.13 15.55
CA ARG A 47 -6.92 -8.03 16.29
C ARG A 47 -7.05 -6.68 15.61
N HIS A 48 -7.57 -6.63 14.38
CA HIS A 48 -7.78 -5.41 13.60
C HIS A 48 -6.54 -4.48 13.59
N PRO A 49 -5.37 -4.96 13.12
CA PRO A 49 -4.17 -4.14 13.07
C PRO A 49 -4.33 -2.97 12.10
N VAL A 50 -3.61 -1.86 12.35
CA VAL A 50 -3.59 -0.71 11.45
C VAL A 50 -2.63 -0.87 10.28
N ALA A 51 -1.71 -1.83 10.35
CA ALA A 51 -0.87 -2.30 9.26
C ALA A 51 -0.24 -3.65 9.62
N ILE A 52 0.18 -4.39 8.59
CA ILE A 52 0.85 -5.69 8.72
C ILE A 52 2.23 -5.59 8.07
N VAL A 53 3.27 -6.03 8.79
CA VAL A 53 4.58 -6.38 8.22
C VAL A 53 4.59 -7.88 8.06
N LEU A 54 4.71 -8.37 6.83
CA LEU A 54 4.44 -9.76 6.48
C LEU A 54 5.61 -10.35 5.69
N ASP A 55 6.28 -11.33 6.27
CA ASP A 55 7.27 -12.09 5.50
C ASP A 55 6.56 -12.95 4.43
N VAL A 56 7.16 -13.02 3.26
CA VAL A 56 6.70 -13.89 2.18
C VAL A 56 7.06 -15.35 2.49
N GLY A 57 8.25 -15.62 3.01
CA GLY A 57 8.82 -16.96 3.20
C GLY A 57 8.36 -17.70 4.44
N LEU A 58 7.11 -17.55 4.88
CA LEU A 58 6.60 -18.17 6.10
C LEU A 58 6.37 -19.68 5.99
N PRO A 59 6.53 -20.42 7.09
CA PRO A 59 6.22 -21.84 7.13
C PRO A 59 4.71 -22.09 7.05
N GLY A 60 4.33 -23.19 6.40
CA GLY A 60 2.95 -23.64 6.26
C GLY A 60 2.16 -22.86 5.21
N MET A 61 1.74 -21.66 5.53
CA MET A 61 1.06 -20.73 4.61
C MET A 61 1.99 -19.56 4.35
N ASP A 62 2.40 -19.36 3.10
CA ASP A 62 3.26 -18.23 2.74
C ASP A 62 2.54 -16.87 2.85
N GLY A 63 3.33 -15.79 2.93
CA GLY A 63 2.78 -14.45 3.13
C GLY A 63 1.94 -13.96 1.95
N THR A 64 2.21 -14.43 0.74
CA THR A 64 1.42 -14.06 -0.45
C THR A 64 0.02 -14.65 -0.36
N GLU A 65 -0.11 -15.88 0.10
CA GLU A 65 -1.39 -16.53 0.34
C GLU A 65 -2.16 -15.87 1.49
N VAL A 66 -1.47 -15.44 2.57
CA VAL A 66 -2.09 -14.64 3.65
C VAL A 66 -2.70 -13.36 3.07
N CYS A 67 -1.93 -12.60 2.27
CA CYS A 67 -2.42 -11.37 1.66
C CYS A 67 -3.61 -11.63 0.73
N ARG A 68 -3.53 -12.65 -0.13
CA ARG A 68 -4.60 -13.04 -1.04
C ARG A 68 -5.90 -13.37 -0.31
N GLN A 69 -5.83 -14.12 0.81
CA GLN A 69 -7.01 -14.46 1.60
C GLN A 69 -7.61 -13.23 2.28
N LEU A 70 -6.79 -12.32 2.81
CA LEU A 70 -7.29 -11.05 3.36
C LEU A 70 -8.05 -10.23 2.32
N ARG A 71 -7.52 -10.10 1.09
CA ARG A 71 -8.20 -9.37 0.01
C ARG A 71 -9.48 -10.06 -0.45
N ALA A 72 -9.50 -11.38 -0.52
CA ALA A 72 -10.71 -12.16 -0.83
C ALA A 72 -11.84 -12.01 0.21
N GLU A 73 -11.51 -11.55 1.41
CA GLU A 73 -12.44 -11.27 2.51
C GLU A 73 -12.76 -9.78 2.66
N ASP A 74 -12.47 -8.95 1.66
CA ASP A 74 -12.59 -7.49 1.69
C ASP A 74 -11.83 -6.82 2.86
N ASN A 75 -10.80 -7.49 3.35
CA ASN A 75 -9.91 -6.93 4.37
C ASN A 75 -8.76 -6.17 3.70
N TRP A 76 -8.90 -4.85 3.63
CA TRP A 76 -7.94 -3.93 2.99
C TRP A 76 -6.94 -3.34 3.98
N VAL A 77 -6.65 -4.05 5.07
CA VAL A 77 -5.58 -3.64 5.99
C VAL A 77 -4.27 -3.45 5.21
N PRO A 78 -3.54 -2.34 5.43
CA PRO A 78 -2.29 -2.08 4.75
C PRO A 78 -1.23 -3.16 5.02
N VAL A 79 -0.58 -3.67 3.97
CA VAL A 79 0.42 -4.75 4.04
C VAL A 79 1.74 -4.29 3.44
N ILE A 80 2.83 -4.46 4.19
CA ILE A 80 4.20 -4.34 3.72
C ILE A 80 4.80 -5.75 3.65
N PHE A 81 5.16 -6.21 2.45
CA PHE A 81 5.91 -7.44 2.31
C PHE A 81 7.37 -7.26 2.70
N CYS A 82 7.90 -8.26 3.39
CA CYS A 82 9.29 -8.36 3.80
C CYS A 82 9.83 -9.71 3.30
N THR A 83 10.91 -9.74 2.51
CA THR A 83 11.36 -11.00 1.91
C THR A 83 12.85 -10.99 1.58
N ALA A 84 13.44 -12.19 1.62
CA ALA A 84 14.82 -12.42 1.16
C ALA A 84 14.93 -12.51 -0.38
N ARG A 85 13.80 -12.57 -1.09
CA ARG A 85 13.80 -12.69 -2.55
C ARG A 85 14.06 -11.34 -3.19
N ASP A 86 15.17 -11.24 -3.89
CA ASP A 86 15.65 -10.02 -4.54
C ASP A 86 15.19 -9.92 -6.00
N ASP A 87 14.47 -10.95 -6.48
CA ASP A 87 14.04 -11.02 -7.85
C ASP A 87 12.92 -10.02 -8.14
N GLU A 88 13.06 -9.29 -9.22
CA GLU A 88 12.14 -8.26 -9.65
C GLU A 88 10.75 -8.82 -9.93
N VAL A 89 10.68 -10.06 -10.40
CA VAL A 89 9.43 -10.77 -10.69
C VAL A 89 8.65 -11.03 -9.40
N ASP A 90 9.33 -11.44 -8.32
CA ASP A 90 8.67 -11.68 -7.02
C ASP A 90 8.14 -10.39 -6.39
N ARG A 91 8.81 -9.25 -6.60
CA ARG A 91 8.33 -7.93 -6.16
C ARG A 91 7.07 -7.50 -6.90
N VAL A 92 7.05 -7.64 -8.21
CA VAL A 92 5.88 -7.32 -9.03
C VAL A 92 4.71 -8.20 -8.61
N LEU A 93 4.93 -9.51 -8.49
CA LEU A 93 3.89 -10.46 -8.07
C LEU A 93 3.32 -10.14 -6.68
N GLY A 94 4.18 -9.78 -5.71
CA GLY A 94 3.73 -9.40 -4.37
C GLY A 94 2.84 -8.17 -4.36
N LEU A 95 3.19 -7.15 -5.15
CA LEU A 95 2.38 -5.94 -5.30
C LEU A 95 1.08 -6.24 -6.08
N GLU A 96 1.11 -7.09 -7.11
CA GLU A 96 -0.08 -7.53 -7.86
C GLU A 96 -1.10 -8.25 -6.98
N LEU A 97 -0.66 -8.91 -5.90
CA LEU A 97 -1.53 -9.53 -4.90
C LEU A 97 -2.18 -8.52 -3.93
N GLY A 98 -1.94 -7.23 -4.11
CA GLY A 98 -2.57 -6.16 -3.33
C GLY A 98 -1.80 -5.74 -2.09
N ALA A 99 -0.48 -5.97 -2.03
CA ALA A 99 0.36 -5.35 -1.02
C ALA A 99 0.55 -3.85 -1.31
N ASP A 100 0.75 -3.06 -0.26
CA ASP A 100 0.91 -1.60 -0.36
C ASP A 100 2.38 -1.19 -0.52
N ASP A 101 3.30 -2.01 -0.06
CA ASP A 101 4.74 -1.77 -0.15
C ASP A 101 5.51 -3.08 -0.05
N TYR A 102 6.81 -3.02 -0.36
CA TYR A 102 7.70 -4.16 -0.42
C TYR A 102 9.11 -3.80 0.06
N VAL A 103 9.70 -4.63 0.90
CA VAL A 103 11.05 -4.42 1.44
C VAL A 103 11.87 -5.70 1.32
N THR A 104 13.08 -5.60 0.75
CA THR A 104 14.01 -6.74 0.65
C THR A 104 14.86 -6.87 1.90
N LYS A 105 15.07 -8.11 2.37
CA LYS A 105 16.04 -8.44 3.40
C LYS A 105 17.47 -8.50 2.76
N PRO A 106 18.51 -7.96 3.44
CA PRO A 106 18.50 -7.31 4.73
C PRO A 106 18.03 -5.85 4.63
N PHE A 107 17.16 -5.42 5.52
CA PHE A 107 16.66 -4.05 5.60
C PHE A 107 17.10 -3.36 6.90
N SER A 108 17.12 -2.04 6.88
CA SER A 108 17.30 -1.26 8.09
C SER A 108 16.01 -1.21 8.91
N PRO A 109 16.02 -1.51 10.22
CA PRO A 109 14.83 -1.34 11.07
C PRO A 109 14.26 0.08 11.04
N ARG A 110 15.11 1.09 10.87
CA ARG A 110 14.67 2.50 10.71
C ARG A 110 13.92 2.71 9.41
N GLU A 111 14.34 2.05 8.35
CA GLU A 111 13.65 2.08 7.06
C GLU A 111 12.25 1.46 7.19
N MET A 112 12.15 0.25 7.76
CA MET A 112 10.86 -0.39 8.00
C MET A 112 9.91 0.49 8.82
N VAL A 113 10.41 1.09 9.90
CA VAL A 113 9.63 2.03 10.72
C VAL A 113 9.14 3.23 9.90
N ALA A 114 10.00 3.81 9.06
CA ALA A 114 9.62 4.95 8.22
C ALA A 114 8.49 4.56 7.24
N ARG A 115 8.56 3.36 6.64
CA ARG A 115 7.54 2.80 5.74
C ARG A 115 6.23 2.57 6.48
N VAL A 116 6.25 1.89 7.62
CA VAL A 116 5.05 1.67 8.46
C VAL A 116 4.41 3.01 8.87
N LYS A 117 5.21 3.98 9.32
CA LYS A 117 4.70 5.31 9.68
C LYS A 117 4.05 6.02 8.50
N SER A 118 4.67 5.96 7.33
CA SER A 118 4.13 6.56 6.11
C SER A 118 2.80 5.91 5.74
N LEU A 119 2.73 4.58 5.76
CA LEU A 119 1.54 3.81 5.44
C LEU A 119 0.38 4.09 6.42
N VAL A 120 0.64 4.04 7.73
CA VAL A 120 -0.38 4.34 8.77
C VAL A 120 -0.82 5.80 8.73
N ARG A 121 0.08 6.75 8.44
CA ARG A 121 -0.28 8.16 8.29
C ARG A 121 -1.26 8.34 7.14
N ARG A 122 -1.01 7.73 6.00
CA ARG A 122 -1.87 7.79 4.81
C ARG A 122 -3.27 7.27 5.09
N SER A 123 -3.38 6.13 5.76
CA SER A 123 -4.69 5.57 6.13
C SER A 123 -5.49 6.46 7.09
N ARG A 124 -4.84 7.44 7.78
CA ARG A 124 -5.47 8.36 8.74
C ARG A 124 -5.73 9.76 8.21
N VAL A 125 -4.96 10.23 7.21
CA VAL A 125 -5.01 11.63 6.72
C VAL A 125 -6.03 11.79 5.60
N SER A 126 -7.31 11.70 5.90
CA SER A 126 -8.39 12.08 4.98
C SER A 126 -9.52 12.87 5.66
N ARG A 127 -9.17 13.87 6.51
CA ARG A 127 -10.19 14.62 7.25
C ARG A 127 -10.39 16.08 6.80
N SER A 128 -9.79 16.55 5.71
CA SER A 128 -9.75 17.98 5.43
C SER A 128 -10.31 18.48 4.09
N SER A 129 -10.99 17.67 3.29
CA SER A 129 -11.79 18.21 2.18
C SER A 129 -13.08 17.41 2.03
N SER A 130 -14.22 18.05 2.24
CA SER A 130 -15.54 17.44 2.31
C SER A 130 -16.21 17.25 0.94
N GLU A 131 -15.61 17.68 -0.17
CA GLU A 131 -16.21 17.53 -1.49
C GLU A 131 -15.58 16.35 -2.25
N PRO A 132 -16.40 15.49 -2.85
CA PRO A 132 -15.92 14.46 -3.75
C PRO A 132 -15.16 15.10 -4.93
N VAL A 133 -14.00 14.55 -5.26
CA VAL A 133 -13.25 14.95 -6.45
C VAL A 133 -13.62 14.00 -7.58
N SER A 134 -13.94 14.54 -8.76
CA SER A 134 -14.27 13.74 -9.93
C SER A 134 -13.36 14.08 -11.10
N VAL A 135 -12.88 13.06 -11.81
CA VAL A 135 -12.13 13.19 -13.07
C VAL A 135 -12.68 12.17 -14.06
N GLY A 136 -13.36 12.64 -15.07
CA GLY A 136 -14.12 11.78 -16.01
C GLY A 136 -15.21 11.00 -15.27
N ALA A 137 -15.27 9.70 -15.49
CA ALA A 137 -16.24 8.79 -14.86
C ALA A 137 -15.83 8.36 -13.43
N VAL A 138 -14.63 8.72 -12.99
CA VAL A 138 -14.09 8.35 -11.67
C VAL A 138 -14.41 9.44 -10.65
N SER A 139 -15.07 9.08 -9.57
CA SER A 139 -15.31 9.95 -8.41
C SER A 139 -14.70 9.35 -7.14
N MET A 140 -14.21 10.23 -6.25
CA MET A 140 -13.61 9.78 -5.00
C MET A 140 -13.97 10.66 -3.80
N ASP A 141 -14.30 10.02 -2.70
CA ASP A 141 -14.46 10.63 -1.38
C ASP A 141 -13.17 10.43 -0.57
N ARG A 142 -12.37 11.49 -0.45
CA ARG A 142 -11.11 11.44 0.29
C ARG A 142 -11.31 11.22 1.79
N THR A 143 -12.43 11.67 2.33
CA THR A 143 -12.73 11.56 3.77
C THR A 143 -13.11 10.12 4.13
N ARG A 144 -13.92 9.46 3.30
CA ARG A 144 -14.32 8.07 3.49
C ARG A 144 -13.38 7.07 2.84
N ARG A 145 -12.40 7.54 2.05
CA ARG A 145 -11.47 6.72 1.24
C ARG A 145 -12.23 5.75 0.33
N ARG A 146 -13.23 6.27 -0.37
CA ARG A 146 -14.03 5.50 -1.33
C ARG A 146 -13.86 6.03 -2.74
N VAL A 147 -13.93 5.13 -3.70
CA VAL A 147 -13.83 5.43 -5.13
C VAL A 147 -14.99 4.77 -5.84
N TRP A 148 -15.52 5.45 -6.83
CA TRP A 148 -16.58 4.94 -7.72
C TRP A 148 -16.17 5.19 -9.16
N VAL A 149 -16.57 4.28 -10.05
CA VAL A 149 -16.52 4.43 -11.50
C VAL A 149 -17.97 4.35 -11.99
N ARG A 150 -18.50 5.42 -12.60
CA ARG A 150 -19.91 5.50 -13.01
C ARG A 150 -20.90 5.08 -11.92
N ASP A 151 -20.68 5.53 -10.71
CA ASP A 151 -21.45 5.21 -9.49
C ASP A 151 -21.27 3.78 -8.93
N GLU A 152 -20.51 2.91 -9.59
CA GLU A 152 -20.16 1.59 -9.06
C GLU A 152 -18.93 1.69 -8.13
N PRO A 153 -19.00 1.13 -6.92
CA PRO A 153 -17.88 1.19 -5.98
C PRO A 153 -16.70 0.33 -6.44
N VAL A 154 -15.48 0.86 -6.26
CA VAL A 154 -14.24 0.16 -6.59
C VAL A 154 -13.35 0.10 -5.35
N ASP A 155 -12.93 -1.13 -4.98
CA ASP A 155 -12.07 -1.35 -3.83
C ASP A 155 -10.59 -1.17 -4.20
N LEU A 156 -9.96 -0.23 -3.52
CA LEU A 156 -8.55 0.07 -3.68
C LEU A 156 -7.78 -0.21 -2.40
N THR A 157 -6.52 -0.64 -2.54
CA THR A 157 -5.59 -0.66 -1.41
C THR A 157 -5.31 0.75 -0.92
N ALA A 158 -4.72 0.88 0.28
CA ALA A 158 -4.38 2.19 0.82
C ALA A 158 -3.47 2.99 -0.12
N THR A 159 -2.48 2.32 -0.73
CA THR A 159 -1.52 2.95 -1.63
C THR A 159 -2.11 3.28 -3.00
N GLU A 160 -2.94 2.40 -3.57
CA GLU A 160 -3.67 2.69 -4.82
C GLU A 160 -4.57 3.92 -4.66
N PHE A 161 -5.31 3.99 -3.54
CA PHE A 161 -6.14 5.14 -3.24
C PHE A 161 -5.32 6.43 -3.16
N ASP A 162 -4.19 6.42 -2.45
CA ASP A 162 -3.34 7.60 -2.27
C ASP A 162 -2.68 8.03 -3.58
N LEU A 163 -2.27 7.07 -4.42
CA LEU A 163 -1.73 7.35 -5.74
C LEU A 163 -2.78 8.00 -6.66
N LEU A 164 -3.99 7.44 -6.70
CA LEU A 164 -5.09 8.02 -7.45
C LEU A 164 -5.43 9.42 -6.92
N ALA A 165 -5.58 9.59 -5.60
CA ALA A 165 -5.87 10.86 -4.96
C ALA A 165 -4.83 11.93 -5.27
N HIS A 166 -3.56 11.53 -5.35
CA HIS A 166 -2.47 12.44 -5.70
C HIS A 166 -2.55 12.86 -7.16
N LEU A 167 -2.72 11.92 -8.09
CA LEU A 167 -2.84 12.22 -9.51
C LEU A 167 -4.05 13.11 -9.84
N VAL A 168 -5.20 12.85 -9.24
CA VAL A 168 -6.43 13.64 -9.47
C VAL A 168 -6.47 14.96 -8.71
N SER A 169 -5.50 15.22 -7.82
CA SER A 169 -5.42 16.52 -7.12
C SER A 169 -5.03 17.67 -8.05
N GLU A 170 -4.28 17.38 -9.10
CA GLU A 170 -3.83 18.34 -10.11
C GLU A 170 -4.01 17.72 -11.52
N PRO A 171 -5.24 17.69 -12.05
CA PRO A 171 -5.52 17.10 -13.36
C PRO A 171 -4.69 17.78 -14.45
N GLY A 172 -4.12 16.98 -15.38
CA GLY A 172 -3.25 17.45 -16.44
C GLY A 172 -1.78 17.63 -16.04
N ARG A 173 -1.48 17.69 -14.75
CA ARG A 173 -0.08 17.73 -14.29
C ARG A 173 0.58 16.37 -14.45
N VAL A 174 1.78 16.38 -15.05
CA VAL A 174 2.62 15.19 -15.18
C VAL A 174 3.55 15.09 -13.98
N PHE A 175 3.48 13.98 -13.26
CA PHE A 175 4.37 13.64 -12.15
C PHE A 175 5.39 12.61 -12.61
N SER A 176 6.67 12.84 -12.32
CA SER A 176 7.68 11.81 -12.53
C SER A 176 7.50 10.64 -11.56
N ARG A 177 8.05 9.47 -11.89
CA ARG A 177 8.02 8.30 -11.00
C ARG A 177 8.66 8.60 -9.64
N ASP A 178 9.75 9.33 -9.64
CA ASP A 178 10.47 9.70 -8.40
C ASP A 178 9.65 10.67 -7.55
N GLN A 179 8.94 11.62 -8.18
CA GLN A 179 8.01 12.50 -7.49
C GLN A 179 6.86 11.71 -6.86
N LEU A 180 6.22 10.83 -7.63
CA LEU A 180 5.14 9.98 -7.10
C LEU A 180 5.64 9.10 -5.95
N LEU A 181 6.84 8.54 -6.08
CA LEU A 181 7.43 7.73 -5.04
C LEU A 181 7.68 8.52 -3.75
N ALA A 182 8.23 9.73 -3.88
CA ALA A 182 8.49 10.61 -2.73
C ALA A 182 7.18 11.11 -2.09
N GLU A 183 6.19 11.51 -2.88
CA GLU A 183 4.98 12.16 -2.39
C GLU A 183 3.93 11.15 -1.92
N VAL A 184 3.78 10.01 -2.60
CA VAL A 184 2.83 8.97 -2.22
C VAL A 184 3.44 8.00 -1.20
N TRP A 185 4.66 7.51 -1.37
CA TRP A 185 5.28 6.57 -0.41
C TRP A 185 6.05 7.26 0.71
N GLY A 186 6.44 8.53 0.52
CA GLY A 186 7.06 9.36 1.56
C GLY A 186 8.55 9.08 1.78
N TYR A 187 9.21 8.46 0.83
CA TYR A 187 10.66 8.25 0.83
C TYR A 187 11.23 8.31 -0.58
N ALA A 188 12.41 8.92 -0.71
CA ALA A 188 13.21 8.85 -1.94
C ALA A 188 13.83 7.45 -1.97
N SER A 189 13.31 6.58 -2.83
CA SER A 189 13.59 5.16 -2.81
C SER A 189 14.95 4.83 -3.40
N VAL A 190 15.68 3.97 -2.67
CA VAL A 190 16.71 3.08 -3.25
C VAL A 190 16.05 1.90 -4.00
N VAL A 191 14.75 1.65 -3.78
CA VAL A 191 13.95 0.58 -4.40
C VAL A 191 13.17 1.12 -5.58
N GLY A 192 13.66 0.88 -6.77
CA GLY A 192 13.22 1.22 -8.10
C GLY A 192 11.82 1.81 -8.35
N SER A 193 11.77 2.74 -9.29
CA SER A 193 10.58 3.40 -9.84
C SER A 193 9.48 2.45 -10.36
N ARG A 194 9.73 1.16 -10.45
CA ARG A 194 8.77 0.14 -10.90
C ARG A 194 7.62 -0.11 -9.93
N THR A 195 7.78 0.16 -8.63
CA THR A 195 6.66 0.11 -7.68
C THR A 195 5.50 1.00 -8.13
N VAL A 196 5.81 2.20 -8.64
CA VAL A 196 4.80 3.10 -9.19
C VAL A 196 4.11 2.49 -10.41
N ASP A 197 4.88 1.89 -11.32
CA ASP A 197 4.35 1.30 -12.55
C ASP A 197 3.38 0.14 -12.25
N VAL A 198 3.69 -0.69 -11.26
CA VAL A 198 2.82 -1.80 -10.83
C VAL A 198 1.49 -1.26 -10.27
N HIS A 199 1.54 -0.30 -9.34
CA HIS A 199 0.31 0.27 -8.78
C HIS A 199 -0.52 1.03 -9.83
N VAL A 200 0.12 1.67 -10.81
CA VAL A 200 -0.60 2.28 -11.94
C VAL A 200 -1.29 1.21 -12.79
N ALA A 201 -0.61 0.08 -13.06
CA ALA A 201 -1.22 -1.02 -13.80
C ALA A 201 -2.44 -1.60 -13.07
N GLN A 202 -2.33 -1.80 -11.76
CA GLN A 202 -3.44 -2.28 -10.92
C GLN A 202 -4.60 -1.30 -10.87
N LEU A 203 -4.32 -0.01 -10.68
CA LEU A 203 -5.34 1.02 -10.73
C LEU A 203 -6.09 1.01 -12.05
N ARG A 204 -5.38 0.91 -13.18
CA ARG A 204 -6.02 0.81 -14.50
C ARG A 204 -6.87 -0.45 -14.62
N ALA A 205 -6.40 -1.58 -14.14
CA ALA A 205 -7.17 -2.82 -14.17
C ALA A 205 -8.47 -2.72 -13.34
N LYS A 206 -8.43 -2.05 -12.18
CA LYS A 206 -9.60 -1.86 -11.31
C LYS A 206 -10.56 -0.77 -11.82
N LEU A 207 -10.04 0.30 -12.40
CA LEU A 207 -10.84 1.41 -12.94
C LEU A 207 -11.37 1.13 -14.36
N GLY A 208 -10.82 0.11 -15.04
CA GLY A 208 -11.22 -0.28 -16.38
C GLY A 208 -10.93 0.80 -17.46
N ASP A 209 -11.76 0.83 -18.50
CA ASP A 209 -11.62 1.75 -19.63
C ASP A 209 -11.83 3.22 -19.24
N ASP A 210 -12.49 3.46 -18.12
CA ASP A 210 -12.74 4.80 -17.58
C ASP A 210 -11.57 5.36 -16.75
N SER A 211 -10.43 4.64 -16.70
CA SER A 211 -9.25 5.11 -15.95
C SER A 211 -8.75 6.46 -16.46
N PRO A 212 -8.69 7.50 -15.61
CA PRO A 212 -8.19 8.80 -16.00
C PRO A 212 -6.67 8.84 -16.11
N ILE A 213 -5.97 7.75 -15.76
CA ILE A 213 -4.51 7.75 -15.66
C ILE A 213 -3.89 7.64 -17.05
N ARG A 214 -3.08 8.62 -17.44
CA ARG A 214 -2.31 8.66 -18.67
C ARG A 214 -0.82 8.41 -18.43
N THR A 215 -0.17 7.76 -19.39
CA THR A 215 1.30 7.58 -19.37
C THR A 215 1.93 8.62 -20.26
N VAL A 216 2.81 9.44 -19.70
CA VAL A 216 3.70 10.32 -20.46
C VAL A 216 5.03 9.60 -20.62
N ARG A 217 5.27 9.07 -21.83
CA ARG A 217 6.45 8.23 -22.13
C ARG A 217 7.75 8.95 -21.76
N GLY A 218 8.64 8.24 -21.06
CA GLY A 218 9.93 8.77 -20.62
C GLY A 218 9.87 9.75 -19.46
N VAL A 219 8.67 10.15 -18.99
CA VAL A 219 8.48 11.11 -17.89
C VAL A 219 7.78 10.45 -16.69
N GLY A 220 6.50 10.08 -16.83
CA GLY A 220 5.73 9.56 -15.69
C GLY A 220 4.24 9.43 -16.00
N TYR A 221 3.40 9.93 -15.09
CA TYR A 221 1.95 9.76 -15.12
C TYR A 221 1.21 11.05 -14.82
N SER A 222 0.03 11.20 -15.41
CA SER A 222 -0.95 12.27 -15.11
C SER A 222 -2.34 11.67 -14.96
N ALA A 223 -3.28 12.43 -14.37
CA ALA A 223 -4.70 12.16 -14.49
C ALA A 223 -5.33 13.20 -15.42
N GLU A 224 -6.11 12.74 -16.39
CA GLU A 224 -6.77 13.59 -17.37
C GLU A 224 -8.23 13.19 -17.52
N VAL A 225 -9.10 14.16 -17.73
CA VAL A 225 -10.44 13.89 -18.23
C VAL A 225 -10.29 13.38 -19.66
N SER A 226 -10.85 12.20 -19.98
CA SER A 226 -10.95 11.78 -21.39
C SER A 226 -11.74 12.85 -22.13
N GLY A 227 -11.07 13.71 -22.88
CA GLY A 227 -11.72 14.63 -23.79
C GLY A 227 -12.33 13.82 -24.92
N ASP A 228 -13.61 14.02 -25.18
CA ASP A 228 -14.17 13.68 -26.47
C ASP A 228 -13.37 14.44 -27.56
N GLU A 229 -12.60 13.70 -28.37
CA GLU A 229 -12.16 14.20 -29.66
C GLU A 229 -13.29 14.08 -30.69
#